data_b4c2abe823adf34e0c41698af833c95e
#
_entry.id   b4c2abe823adf34e0c41698af833c95e
#
_cell.length_a   1.000
_cell.length_b   1.000
_cell.length_c   1.000
_cell.angle_alpha   90.00
_cell.angle_beta   90.00
_cell.angle_gamma   90.00
#
_symmetry.space_group_name_H-M   'P 1'
#
loop_
_entity.id
_entity.type
_entity.pdbx_description
1 polymer ?
#
loop_
_entity_poly.entity_id
_entity_poly.type
_entity_poly.pdbx_seq_one_letter_code
_entity_poly.pdbx_strand_id
1 'polypeptide(L)'
;MRSNCEEIVIRMKNLFRFKVTKDTGIAVIAGLVMIALSLLMIPFGGDSLRDTVISFILRDVLMIFGLGVVFVSLYVEKKSKEVIAELGFSRRKWALSLILNLAFAAGLLAVFLKDGKPADVISLKNLYGASYILVAGIFEMTFIYGFLRMSFEKAFGIIPSILLTSVFYSLHHAGFQPEFLHLFLVGLMYCGVFYITKNMLIIFPFFWGVGALWDVLVSSEAGDEIKNPVSFGIALVILFASVIWVLFRKWRRSSNVVKNIDSNLGNAQER
;
A
#
# COMPACT_ATOMS: atom_id res chain seq x y z
N MET A 1 21.39 -10.01 35.57
CA MET A 1 21.45 -11.10 34.57
C MET A 1 20.03 -11.62 34.17
N ARG A 2 19.08 -11.85 35.11
CA ARG A 2 17.72 -12.31 34.75
C ARG A 2 16.97 -11.34 33.81
N SER A 3 17.07 -10.04 34.00
CA SER A 3 16.35 -9.06 33.17
C SER A 3 16.76 -9.07 31.67
N ASN A 4 18.04 -9.28 31.38
CA ASN A 4 18.54 -9.35 30.00
C ASN A 4 18.08 -10.63 29.28
N CYS A 5 18.00 -11.76 29.99
CA CYS A 5 17.49 -13.02 29.40
C CYS A 5 15.99 -12.93 29.09
N GLU A 6 15.18 -12.34 29.98
CA GLU A 6 13.75 -12.15 29.74
C GLU A 6 13.49 -11.21 28.57
N GLU A 7 14.26 -10.12 28.46
CA GLU A 7 14.15 -9.19 27.32
C GLU A 7 14.54 -9.86 25.99
N ILE A 8 15.58 -10.68 25.99
CA ILE A 8 15.98 -11.47 24.81
C ILE A 8 14.89 -12.47 24.41
N VAL A 9 14.32 -13.19 25.38
CA VAL A 9 13.23 -14.15 25.12
C VAL A 9 11.99 -13.45 24.58
N ILE A 10 11.61 -12.29 25.11
CA ILE A 10 10.49 -11.48 24.61
C ILE A 10 10.76 -11.00 23.20
N ARG A 11 11.96 -10.54 22.89
CA ARG A 11 12.37 -10.14 21.54
C ARG A 11 12.33 -11.31 20.56
N MET A 12 12.82 -12.48 20.96
CA MET A 12 12.77 -13.70 20.11
C MET A 12 11.34 -14.16 19.84
N LYS A 13 10.43 -14.11 20.85
CA LYS A 13 9.00 -14.41 20.66
C LYS A 13 8.29 -13.46 19.69
N ASN A 14 8.80 -12.24 19.51
CA ASN A 14 8.27 -11.31 18.54
C ASN A 14 8.82 -11.54 17.11
N LEU A 15 9.99 -12.17 16.98
CA LEU A 15 10.56 -12.51 15.66
C LEU A 15 9.77 -13.66 15.02
N PHE A 16 9.40 -14.66 15.80
CA PHE A 16 8.60 -15.81 15.36
C PHE A 16 7.50 -16.08 16.39
N ARG A 17 6.29 -16.27 15.88
CA ARG A 17 5.13 -16.64 16.69
C ARG A 17 4.21 -17.50 15.82
N PHE A 18 3.33 -18.27 16.44
CA PHE A 18 2.27 -18.96 15.74
C PHE A 18 0.95 -18.77 16.51
N LYS A 19 0.13 -17.84 15.99
CA LYS A 19 -1.18 -17.52 16.56
C LYS A 19 -2.17 -17.18 15.45
N VAL A 20 -2.71 -18.20 14.81
CA VAL A 20 -3.73 -18.02 13.77
C VAL A 20 -5.04 -17.56 14.41
N THR A 21 -5.64 -16.52 13.83
CA THR A 21 -6.91 -15.94 14.30
C THR A 21 -7.86 -15.75 13.11
N LYS A 22 -9.11 -15.34 13.37
CA LYS A 22 -10.04 -14.95 12.29
C LYS A 22 -9.46 -13.84 11.40
N ASP A 23 -8.75 -12.88 11.99
CA ASP A 23 -8.10 -11.81 11.22
C ASP A 23 -7.02 -12.34 10.28
N THR A 24 -6.29 -13.37 10.70
CA THR A 24 -5.31 -14.06 9.81
C THR A 24 -6.01 -14.71 8.62
N GLY A 25 -7.13 -15.39 8.85
CA GLY A 25 -7.94 -15.97 7.77
C GLY A 25 -8.47 -14.90 6.80
N ILE A 26 -8.98 -13.79 7.33
CA ILE A 26 -9.42 -12.65 6.50
C ILE A 26 -8.26 -12.11 5.66
N ALA A 27 -7.06 -11.96 6.24
CA ALA A 27 -5.90 -11.46 5.51
C ALA A 27 -5.46 -12.40 4.40
N VAL A 28 -5.41 -13.70 4.65
CA VAL A 28 -5.07 -14.70 3.62
C VAL A 28 -6.10 -14.69 2.49
N ILE A 29 -7.39 -14.72 2.81
CA ILE A 29 -8.46 -14.69 1.80
C ILE A 29 -8.39 -13.39 0.98
N ALA A 30 -8.28 -12.24 1.62
CA ALA A 30 -8.19 -10.96 0.93
C ALA A 30 -6.92 -10.86 0.05
N GLY A 31 -5.78 -11.40 0.51
CA GLY A 31 -4.57 -11.51 -0.28
C GLY A 31 -4.71 -12.43 -1.49
N LEU A 32 -5.39 -13.57 -1.33
CA LEU A 32 -5.68 -14.48 -2.45
C LEU A 32 -6.65 -13.84 -3.46
N VAL A 33 -7.65 -13.06 -2.99
CA VAL A 33 -8.53 -12.29 -3.87
C VAL A 33 -7.72 -11.26 -4.67
N MET A 34 -6.79 -10.56 -4.05
CA MET A 34 -5.88 -9.65 -4.73
C MET A 34 -5.10 -10.36 -5.84
N ILE A 35 -4.47 -11.50 -5.54
CA ILE A 35 -3.72 -12.28 -6.52
C ILE A 35 -4.65 -12.76 -7.65
N ALA A 36 -5.84 -13.24 -7.32
CA ALA A 36 -6.82 -13.67 -8.32
C ALA A 36 -7.23 -12.51 -9.26
N LEU A 37 -7.47 -11.31 -8.72
CA LEU A 37 -7.77 -10.12 -9.53
C LEU A 37 -6.61 -9.80 -10.48
N SER A 38 -5.36 -9.88 -10.00
CA SER A 38 -4.18 -9.67 -10.84
C SER A 38 -4.04 -10.71 -11.95
N LEU A 39 -4.26 -11.99 -11.64
CA LEU A 39 -4.22 -13.06 -12.63
C LEU A 39 -5.33 -12.94 -13.67
N LEU A 40 -6.52 -12.50 -13.24
CA LEU A 40 -7.64 -12.25 -14.15
C LEU A 40 -7.40 -11.11 -15.14
N MET A 41 -6.46 -10.20 -14.85
CA MET A 41 -6.09 -9.12 -15.79
C MET A 41 -5.21 -9.60 -16.94
N ILE A 42 -4.46 -10.70 -16.80
CA ILE A 42 -3.50 -11.16 -17.80
C ILE A 42 -4.10 -11.28 -19.22
N PRO A 43 -5.30 -11.90 -19.43
CA PRO A 43 -5.88 -12.00 -20.75
C PRO A 43 -6.42 -10.67 -21.31
N PHE A 44 -6.43 -9.60 -20.53
CA PHE A 44 -6.97 -8.29 -20.89
C PHE A 44 -5.87 -7.20 -20.95
N GLY A 45 -4.64 -7.59 -21.24
CA GLY A 45 -3.51 -6.66 -21.42
C GLY A 45 -3.45 -5.98 -22.78
N GLY A 46 -4.47 -6.14 -23.65
CA GLY A 46 -4.51 -5.50 -24.97
C GLY A 46 -5.05 -4.07 -24.95
N ASP A 47 -4.93 -3.40 -26.11
CA ASP A 47 -5.33 -1.99 -26.31
C ASP A 47 -6.82 -1.83 -26.70
N SER A 48 -7.61 -2.91 -26.70
CA SER A 48 -9.02 -2.82 -27.02
C SER A 48 -9.80 -2.08 -25.93
N LEU A 49 -10.88 -1.38 -26.31
CA LEU A 49 -11.77 -0.74 -25.34
C LEU A 49 -12.29 -1.71 -24.29
N ARG A 50 -12.56 -2.96 -24.69
CA ARG A 50 -12.99 -4.03 -23.80
C ARG A 50 -11.92 -4.32 -22.76
N ASP A 51 -10.66 -4.49 -23.18
CA ASP A 51 -9.54 -4.84 -22.31
C ASP A 51 -9.26 -3.68 -21.35
N THR A 52 -9.28 -2.44 -21.84
CA THR A 52 -9.16 -1.23 -21.02
C THR A 52 -10.25 -1.17 -19.93
N VAL A 53 -11.52 -1.40 -20.27
CA VAL A 53 -12.63 -1.36 -19.32
C VAL A 53 -12.52 -2.48 -18.29
N ILE A 54 -12.19 -3.69 -18.71
CA ILE A 54 -12.03 -4.82 -17.78
C ILE A 54 -10.84 -4.59 -16.84
N SER A 55 -9.71 -4.16 -17.35
CA SER A 55 -8.53 -3.82 -16.54
C SER A 55 -8.83 -2.70 -15.55
N PHE A 56 -9.55 -1.66 -15.97
CA PHE A 56 -10.02 -0.59 -15.08
C PHE A 56 -10.89 -1.13 -13.94
N ILE A 57 -11.85 -2.00 -14.24
CA ILE A 57 -12.73 -2.58 -13.21
C ILE A 57 -11.91 -3.45 -12.24
N LEU A 58 -11.09 -4.36 -12.74
CA LEU A 58 -10.35 -5.30 -11.90
C LEU A 58 -9.27 -4.60 -11.07
N ARG A 59 -8.46 -3.75 -11.69
CA ARG A 59 -7.34 -3.07 -11.05
C ARG A 59 -7.78 -1.85 -10.25
N ASP A 60 -8.39 -0.87 -10.93
CA ASP A 60 -8.60 0.44 -10.32
C ASP A 60 -9.80 0.45 -9.38
N VAL A 61 -10.92 -0.20 -9.75
CA VAL A 61 -12.13 -0.21 -8.93
C VAL A 61 -12.05 -1.30 -7.85
N LEU A 62 -11.80 -2.55 -8.20
CA LEU A 62 -11.87 -3.64 -7.23
C LEU A 62 -10.59 -3.74 -6.37
N MET A 63 -9.41 -3.66 -6.97
CA MET A 63 -8.17 -3.83 -6.23
C MET A 63 -7.75 -2.52 -5.54
N ILE A 64 -7.51 -1.42 -6.28
CA ILE A 64 -7.00 -0.19 -5.69
C ILE A 64 -8.04 0.44 -4.75
N PHE A 65 -9.22 0.76 -5.25
CA PHE A 65 -10.24 1.41 -4.44
C PHE A 65 -10.93 0.40 -3.50
N GLY A 66 -11.36 -0.74 -3.99
CA GLY A 66 -12.10 -1.76 -3.22
C GLY A 66 -11.29 -2.34 -2.08
N LEU A 67 -10.15 -2.97 -2.36
CA LEU A 67 -9.30 -3.56 -1.32
C LEU A 67 -8.48 -2.50 -0.58
N GLY A 68 -7.82 -1.59 -1.30
CA GLY A 68 -6.90 -0.62 -0.69
C GLY A 68 -7.58 0.42 0.19
N VAL A 69 -8.74 0.93 -0.22
CA VAL A 69 -9.42 2.03 0.48
C VAL A 69 -10.64 1.54 1.26
N VAL A 70 -11.62 0.94 0.55
CA VAL A 70 -12.90 0.58 1.16
C VAL A 70 -12.72 -0.53 2.20
N PHE A 71 -12.14 -1.66 1.81
CA PHE A 71 -11.96 -2.80 2.70
C PHE A 71 -11.10 -2.43 3.92
N VAL A 72 -9.93 -1.80 3.73
CA VAL A 72 -9.05 -1.42 4.84
C VAL A 72 -9.74 -0.42 5.78
N SER A 73 -10.47 0.58 5.26
CA SER A 73 -11.20 1.53 6.09
C SER A 73 -12.30 0.86 6.92
N LEU A 74 -13.06 -0.06 6.32
CA LEU A 74 -14.10 -0.83 7.01
C LEU A 74 -13.52 -1.77 8.07
N TYR A 75 -12.36 -2.39 7.79
CA TYR A 75 -11.64 -3.21 8.76
C TYR A 75 -11.21 -2.38 9.97
N VAL A 76 -10.60 -1.21 9.75
CA VAL A 76 -10.16 -0.29 10.81
C VAL A 76 -11.33 0.17 11.67
N GLU A 77 -12.49 0.46 11.07
CA GLU A 77 -13.66 0.90 11.83
C GLU A 77 -14.21 -0.13 12.80
N LYS A 78 -14.10 -1.41 12.44
CA LYS A 78 -14.55 -2.52 13.30
C LYS A 78 -13.59 -2.82 14.45
N LYS A 79 -12.42 -2.19 14.46
CA LYS A 79 -11.34 -2.41 15.43
C LYS A 79 -11.11 -1.16 16.28
N SER A 80 -10.23 -1.27 17.27
CA SER A 80 -9.81 -0.14 18.09
C SER A 80 -8.99 0.88 17.29
N LYS A 81 -8.91 2.13 17.78
CA LYS A 81 -8.08 3.19 17.14
C LYS A 81 -6.60 2.83 17.04
N GLU A 82 -6.13 1.93 17.88
CA GLU A 82 -4.75 1.44 17.92
C GLU A 82 -4.34 0.74 16.62
N VAL A 83 -5.29 0.12 15.92
CA VAL A 83 -5.06 -0.54 14.63
C VAL A 83 -4.53 0.42 13.57
N ILE A 84 -4.91 1.70 13.62
CA ILE A 84 -4.37 2.72 12.68
C ILE A 84 -2.85 2.88 12.87
N ALA A 85 -2.40 2.89 14.12
CA ALA A 85 -0.97 2.96 14.43
C ALA A 85 -0.24 1.65 14.06
N GLU A 86 -0.89 0.50 14.26
CA GLU A 86 -0.36 -0.81 13.88
C GLU A 86 -0.24 -0.98 12.36
N LEU A 87 -1.16 -0.41 11.58
CA LEU A 87 -1.04 -0.30 10.13
C LEU A 87 0.18 0.54 9.72
N GLY A 88 0.70 1.37 10.62
CA GLY A 88 1.85 2.21 10.41
C GLY A 88 1.54 3.66 10.03
N PHE A 89 0.29 4.10 10.12
CA PHE A 89 -0.08 5.50 9.85
C PHE A 89 0.28 6.38 11.06
N SER A 90 1.52 6.83 11.12
CA SER A 90 2.05 7.70 12.18
C SER A 90 2.89 8.83 11.59
N ARG A 91 3.07 9.91 12.35
CA ARG A 91 3.95 11.02 11.97
C ARG A 91 5.40 10.83 12.46
N ARG A 92 5.70 9.67 13.01
CA ARG A 92 7.03 9.37 13.56
C ARG A 92 8.08 9.35 12.45
N LYS A 93 9.25 9.94 12.68
CA LYS A 93 10.41 9.92 11.77
C LYS A 93 10.13 10.43 10.35
N TRP A 94 9.20 11.37 10.16
CA TRP A 94 8.87 11.89 8.83
C TRP A 94 10.07 12.52 8.10
N ALA A 95 10.96 13.22 8.84
CA ALA A 95 12.15 13.82 8.26
C ALA A 95 13.13 12.77 7.71
N LEU A 96 13.28 11.63 8.41
CA LEU A 96 14.08 10.51 7.93
C LEU A 96 13.52 9.93 6.62
N SER A 97 12.21 9.88 6.49
CA SER A 97 11.56 9.49 5.24
C SER A 97 11.93 10.39 4.09
N LEU A 98 11.76 11.69 4.31
CA LEU A 98 12.05 12.68 3.29
C LEU A 98 13.52 12.57 2.83
N ILE A 99 14.44 12.44 3.78
CA ILE A 99 15.86 12.27 3.48
C ILE A 99 16.13 11.00 2.67
N LEU A 100 15.56 9.87 3.09
CA LEU A 100 15.71 8.59 2.37
C LEU A 100 15.14 8.68 0.95
N ASN A 101 13.94 9.26 0.78
CA ASN A 101 13.34 9.44 -0.53
C ASN A 101 14.20 10.30 -1.45
N LEU A 102 14.64 11.46 -0.97
CA LEU A 102 15.47 12.36 -1.75
C LEU A 102 16.80 11.71 -2.12
N ALA A 103 17.43 11.01 -1.19
CA ALA A 103 18.71 10.34 -1.45
C ALA A 103 18.57 9.23 -2.51
N PHE A 104 17.56 8.37 -2.38
CA PHE A 104 17.32 7.30 -3.35
C PHE A 104 16.84 7.81 -4.69
N ALA A 105 15.92 8.78 -4.73
CA ALA A 105 15.46 9.40 -5.97
C ALA A 105 16.62 10.11 -6.69
N ALA A 106 17.47 10.85 -5.97
CA ALA A 106 18.64 11.48 -6.56
C ALA A 106 19.66 10.47 -7.06
N GLY A 107 19.88 9.37 -6.33
CA GLY A 107 20.78 8.29 -6.74
C GLY A 107 20.30 7.60 -8.02
N LEU A 108 19.02 7.25 -8.10
CA LEU A 108 18.43 6.67 -9.30
C LEU A 108 18.50 7.64 -10.48
N LEU A 109 18.09 8.89 -10.27
CA LEU A 109 18.17 9.91 -11.31
C LEU A 109 19.60 10.08 -11.82
N ALA A 110 20.60 10.09 -10.94
CA ALA A 110 22.00 10.21 -11.34
C ALA A 110 22.47 9.03 -12.20
N VAL A 111 22.01 7.79 -11.89
CA VAL A 111 22.30 6.60 -12.71
C VAL A 111 21.70 6.76 -14.12
N PHE A 112 20.44 7.14 -14.20
CA PHE A 112 19.75 7.30 -15.49
C PHE A 112 20.27 8.47 -16.32
N LEU A 113 20.65 9.59 -15.70
CA LEU A 113 21.24 10.74 -16.40
C LEU A 113 22.64 10.46 -16.95
N LYS A 114 23.34 9.48 -16.40
CA LYS A 114 24.65 9.06 -16.91
C LYS A 114 24.56 8.43 -18.28
N ASP A 115 23.48 7.68 -18.52
CA ASP A 115 23.29 6.86 -19.73
C ASP A 115 22.16 7.38 -20.63
N GLY A 116 21.35 8.37 -20.19
CA GLY A 116 20.16 8.89 -20.87
C GLY A 116 20.18 10.39 -21.14
N LYS A 117 19.20 10.86 -21.93
CA LYS A 117 18.99 12.29 -22.21
C LYS A 117 18.05 12.90 -21.16
N PRO A 118 18.46 13.94 -20.42
CA PRO A 118 17.62 14.57 -19.40
C PRO A 118 16.25 15.03 -19.87
N ALA A 119 16.14 15.45 -21.13
CA ALA A 119 14.89 15.93 -21.73
C ALA A 119 13.83 14.81 -21.87
N ASP A 120 14.26 13.56 -22.00
CA ASP A 120 13.34 12.42 -22.16
C ASP A 120 12.67 12.04 -20.83
N VAL A 121 13.29 12.38 -19.71
CA VAL A 121 12.75 12.11 -18.36
C VAL A 121 11.66 13.13 -18.00
N ILE A 122 11.80 14.39 -18.39
CA ILE A 122 10.84 15.45 -18.09
C ILE A 122 9.85 15.59 -19.25
N SER A 123 8.97 14.63 -19.38
CA SER A 123 7.89 14.63 -20.37
C SER A 123 6.51 14.61 -19.71
N LEU A 124 5.51 15.14 -20.41
CA LEU A 124 4.11 15.10 -19.95
C LEU A 124 3.62 13.65 -19.78
N LYS A 125 4.10 12.74 -20.62
CA LYS A 125 3.80 11.32 -20.54
C LYS A 125 4.30 10.71 -19.23
N ASN A 126 5.55 11.02 -18.85
CA ASN A 126 6.16 10.56 -17.61
C ASN A 126 5.44 11.14 -16.38
N LEU A 127 4.96 12.39 -16.45
CA LEU A 127 4.13 12.97 -15.39
C LEU A 127 2.81 12.22 -15.22
N TYR A 128 2.14 11.81 -16.29
CA TYR A 128 0.93 10.98 -16.22
C TYR A 128 1.22 9.63 -15.59
N GLY A 129 2.31 8.96 -16.00
CA GLY A 129 2.76 7.70 -15.42
C GLY A 129 3.06 7.82 -13.93
N ALA A 130 3.87 8.79 -13.53
CA ALA A 130 4.21 9.04 -12.12
C ALA A 130 2.96 9.31 -11.26
N SER A 131 1.99 10.06 -11.78
CA SER A 131 0.72 10.32 -11.08
C SER A 131 -0.12 9.05 -10.90
N TYR A 132 -0.16 8.17 -11.90
CA TYR A 132 -0.85 6.90 -11.80
C TYR A 132 -0.19 5.99 -10.75
N ILE A 133 1.12 5.85 -10.76
CA ILE A 133 1.88 5.04 -9.79
C ILE A 133 1.69 5.57 -8.37
N LEU A 134 1.58 6.89 -8.18
CA LEU A 134 1.25 7.49 -6.90
C LEU A 134 -0.07 6.95 -6.34
N VAL A 135 -1.10 6.83 -7.19
CA VAL A 135 -2.42 6.33 -6.78
C VAL A 135 -2.41 4.81 -6.58
N ALA A 136 -1.76 4.06 -7.45
CA ALA A 136 -1.57 2.61 -7.28
C ALA A 136 -0.81 2.30 -5.98
N GLY A 137 0.19 3.11 -5.63
CA GLY A 137 0.93 3.01 -4.39
C GLY A 137 0.08 3.17 -3.13
N ILE A 138 -1.04 3.88 -3.17
CA ILE A 138 -2.00 3.93 -2.05
C ILE A 138 -2.50 2.53 -1.71
N PHE A 139 -2.87 1.74 -2.72
CA PHE A 139 -3.31 0.36 -2.52
C PHE A 139 -2.20 -0.49 -1.89
N GLU A 140 -1.01 -0.49 -2.45
CA GLU A 140 0.09 -1.30 -1.93
C GLU A 140 0.46 -0.91 -0.50
N MET A 141 0.53 0.38 -0.20
CA MET A 141 0.85 0.86 1.14
C MET A 141 -0.25 0.54 2.16
N THR A 142 -1.51 0.70 1.82
CA THR A 142 -2.62 0.48 2.76
C THR A 142 -2.93 -1.01 2.93
N PHE A 143 -3.03 -1.74 1.83
CA PHE A 143 -3.45 -3.13 1.83
C PHE A 143 -2.27 -4.10 2.05
N ILE A 144 -1.21 -4.03 1.24
CA ILE A 144 -0.13 -5.01 1.31
C ILE A 144 0.77 -4.73 2.53
N TYR A 145 1.41 -3.57 2.56
CA TYR A 145 2.35 -3.23 3.63
C TYR A 145 1.68 -2.79 4.93
N GLY A 146 0.44 -2.32 4.88
CA GLY A 146 -0.38 -2.01 6.03
C GLY A 146 -1.07 -3.25 6.57
N PHE A 147 -2.16 -3.67 5.91
CA PHE A 147 -3.08 -4.67 6.41
C PHE A 147 -2.50 -6.10 6.40
N LEU A 148 -1.97 -6.58 5.26
CA LEU A 148 -1.42 -7.94 5.19
C LEU A 148 -0.21 -8.09 6.12
N ARG A 149 0.76 -7.17 6.04
CA ARG A 149 1.93 -7.18 6.92
C ARG A 149 1.53 -7.21 8.40
N MET A 150 0.64 -6.32 8.83
CA MET A 150 0.19 -6.28 10.23
C MET A 150 -0.48 -7.59 10.65
N SER A 151 -1.33 -8.15 9.80
CA SER A 151 -2.05 -9.38 10.09
C SER A 151 -1.11 -10.59 10.18
N PHE A 152 -0.13 -10.69 9.28
CA PHE A 152 0.90 -11.72 9.31
C PHE A 152 1.86 -11.54 10.50
N GLU A 153 2.21 -10.29 10.87
CA GLU A 153 3.03 -10.03 12.05
C GLU A 153 2.33 -10.48 13.33
N LYS A 154 1.03 -10.24 13.46
CA LYS A 154 0.23 -10.70 14.59
C LYS A 154 0.12 -12.21 14.67
N ALA A 155 0.08 -12.90 13.54
CA ALA A 155 -0.06 -14.33 13.46
C ALA A 155 1.28 -15.09 13.60
N PHE A 156 2.30 -14.63 12.91
CA PHE A 156 3.53 -15.41 12.68
C PHE A 156 4.81 -14.72 13.18
N GLY A 157 4.73 -13.46 13.60
CA GLY A 157 5.88 -12.66 14.02
C GLY A 157 6.52 -11.87 12.87
N ILE A 158 7.59 -11.16 13.19
CA ILE A 158 8.20 -10.16 12.29
C ILE A 158 8.80 -10.82 11.04
N ILE A 159 9.62 -11.85 11.20
CA ILE A 159 10.35 -12.46 10.07
C ILE A 159 9.40 -13.12 9.08
N PRO A 160 8.48 -14.01 9.48
CA PRO A 160 7.51 -14.57 8.55
C PRO A 160 6.60 -13.50 7.93
N SER A 161 6.27 -12.44 8.67
CA SER A 161 5.48 -11.32 8.13
C SER A 161 6.19 -10.63 6.98
N ILE A 162 7.50 -10.35 7.11
CA ILE A 162 8.30 -9.75 6.04
C ILE A 162 8.28 -10.66 4.80
N LEU A 163 8.57 -11.94 4.98
CA LEU A 163 8.62 -12.91 3.88
C LEU A 163 7.26 -13.07 3.19
N LEU A 164 6.20 -13.31 3.96
CA LEU A 164 4.86 -13.49 3.41
C LEU A 164 4.36 -12.24 2.69
N THR A 165 4.55 -11.06 3.29
CA THR A 165 4.15 -9.80 2.66
C THR A 165 4.88 -9.60 1.33
N SER A 166 6.17 -9.89 1.26
CA SER A 166 6.97 -9.78 0.04
C SER A 166 6.55 -10.81 -1.02
N VAL A 167 6.18 -12.03 -0.61
CA VAL A 167 5.60 -13.03 -1.52
C VAL A 167 4.27 -12.55 -2.09
N PHE A 168 3.36 -12.05 -1.25
CA PHE A 168 2.08 -11.54 -1.72
C PHE A 168 2.25 -10.31 -2.62
N TYR A 169 3.20 -9.43 -2.30
CA TYR A 169 3.57 -8.30 -3.15
C TYR A 169 4.05 -8.75 -4.53
N SER A 170 4.95 -9.72 -4.58
CA SER A 170 5.45 -10.25 -5.85
C SER A 170 4.34 -10.96 -6.65
N LEU A 171 3.53 -11.80 -6.00
CA LEU A 171 2.47 -12.55 -6.67
C LEU A 171 1.36 -11.65 -7.25
N HIS A 172 1.08 -10.49 -6.66
CA HIS A 172 0.04 -9.61 -7.18
C HIS A 172 0.44 -8.93 -8.50
N HIS A 173 1.72 -8.94 -8.86
CA HIS A 173 2.23 -8.49 -10.16
C HIS A 173 2.16 -9.59 -11.24
N ALA A 174 1.05 -10.32 -11.30
CA ALA A 174 0.75 -11.38 -12.27
C ALA A 174 1.41 -12.74 -12.00
N GLY A 175 1.58 -13.11 -10.74
CA GLY A 175 1.94 -14.48 -10.35
C GLY A 175 3.44 -14.80 -10.43
N PHE A 176 3.75 -16.04 -10.76
CA PHE A 176 5.15 -16.51 -10.92
C PHE A 176 5.66 -16.22 -12.33
N GLN A 177 6.00 -14.99 -12.58
CA GLN A 177 6.65 -14.54 -13.81
C GLN A 177 8.17 -14.39 -13.61
N PRO A 178 8.95 -14.15 -14.67
CA PRO A 178 10.40 -14.00 -14.57
C PRO A 178 10.84 -12.95 -13.53
N GLU A 179 10.06 -11.89 -13.33
CA GLU A 179 10.36 -10.82 -12.40
C GLU A 179 9.97 -11.13 -10.93
N PHE A 180 9.39 -12.31 -10.67
CA PHE A 180 8.95 -12.66 -9.31
C PHE A 180 10.02 -12.46 -8.25
N LEU A 181 11.24 -12.92 -8.50
CA LEU A 181 12.35 -12.80 -7.55
C LEU A 181 12.77 -11.34 -7.35
N HIS A 182 12.81 -10.56 -8.43
CA HIS A 182 13.10 -9.12 -8.36
C HIS A 182 12.06 -8.40 -7.49
N LEU A 183 10.79 -8.59 -7.78
CA LEU A 183 9.69 -7.99 -7.01
C LEU A 183 9.65 -8.47 -5.55
N PHE A 184 9.99 -9.73 -5.30
CA PHE A 184 10.13 -10.24 -3.94
C PHE A 184 11.22 -9.49 -3.16
N LEU A 185 12.38 -9.24 -3.77
CA LEU A 185 13.48 -8.46 -3.16
C LEU A 185 13.07 -7.00 -2.91
N VAL A 186 12.33 -6.39 -3.85
CA VAL A 186 11.72 -5.06 -3.67
C VAL A 186 10.76 -5.07 -2.49
N GLY A 187 9.92 -6.09 -2.36
CA GLY A 187 9.04 -6.28 -1.21
C GLY A 187 9.78 -6.37 0.12
N LEU A 188 10.91 -7.09 0.16
CA LEU A 188 11.79 -7.15 1.34
C LEU A 188 12.35 -5.77 1.70
N MET A 189 12.78 -5.00 0.69
CA MET A 189 13.29 -3.64 0.88
C MET A 189 12.22 -2.73 1.53
N TYR A 190 10.99 -2.71 1.00
CA TYR A 190 9.90 -1.91 1.58
C TYR A 190 9.54 -2.35 2.99
N CYS A 191 9.45 -3.65 3.24
CA CYS A 191 9.27 -4.17 4.59
C CYS A 191 10.42 -3.73 5.52
N GLY A 192 11.66 -3.81 5.08
CA GLY A 192 12.84 -3.36 5.83
C GLY A 192 12.75 -1.88 6.22
N VAL A 193 12.42 -1.01 5.26
CA VAL A 193 12.20 0.44 5.52
C VAL A 193 11.08 0.65 6.54
N PHE A 194 9.98 -0.11 6.43
CA PHE A 194 8.91 -0.04 7.42
C PHE A 194 9.40 -0.42 8.82
N TYR A 195 10.12 -1.54 8.98
CA TYR A 195 10.55 -2.00 10.30
C TYR A 195 11.58 -1.07 10.93
N ILE A 196 12.40 -0.37 10.16
CA ILE A 196 13.32 0.67 10.63
C ILE A 196 12.55 1.92 11.08
N THR A 197 11.57 2.34 10.34
CA THR A 197 10.87 3.62 10.54
C THR A 197 9.59 3.49 11.35
N LYS A 198 8.91 2.35 11.27
CA LYS A 198 7.57 2.08 11.84
C LYS A 198 6.53 3.11 11.39
N ASN A 199 6.66 3.57 10.14
CA ASN A 199 5.79 4.61 9.60
C ASN A 199 5.48 4.36 8.12
N MET A 200 4.21 4.13 7.82
CA MET A 200 3.72 3.90 6.46
C MET A 200 3.76 5.17 5.61
N LEU A 201 3.53 6.33 6.22
CA LEU A 201 3.63 7.62 5.52
C LEU A 201 5.05 7.93 5.05
N ILE A 202 6.04 7.24 5.63
CA ILE A 202 7.42 7.29 5.18
C ILE A 202 7.63 6.39 3.97
N ILE A 203 7.07 5.19 3.99
CA ILE A 203 7.22 4.24 2.88
C ILE A 203 6.58 4.80 1.62
N PHE A 204 5.41 5.43 1.73
CA PHE A 204 4.69 5.94 0.59
C PHE A 204 5.50 6.92 -0.28
N PRO A 205 6.12 7.98 0.26
CA PRO A 205 7.04 8.80 -0.52
C PRO A 205 8.26 8.02 -1.02
N PHE A 206 8.83 7.10 -0.22
CA PHE A 206 9.95 6.26 -0.64
C PHE A 206 9.56 5.36 -1.83
N PHE A 207 8.41 4.71 -1.76
CA PHE A 207 7.84 3.93 -2.84
C PHE A 207 7.66 4.78 -4.10
N TRP A 208 7.04 5.94 -3.98
CA TRP A 208 6.81 6.83 -5.12
C TRP A 208 8.13 7.39 -5.69
N GLY A 209 9.05 7.83 -4.84
CA GLY A 209 10.33 8.38 -5.28
C GLY A 209 11.23 7.36 -5.98
N VAL A 210 11.26 6.12 -5.48
CA VAL A 210 12.10 5.05 -6.05
C VAL A 210 11.34 4.25 -7.10
N GLY A 211 10.13 3.77 -6.77
CA GLY A 211 9.36 2.92 -7.68
C GLY A 211 8.82 3.68 -8.88
N ALA A 212 8.16 4.82 -8.65
CA ALA A 212 7.60 5.61 -9.74
C ALA A 212 8.68 6.17 -10.66
N LEU A 213 9.81 6.62 -10.11
CA LEU A 213 10.92 7.10 -10.91
C LEU A 213 11.53 5.96 -11.74
N TRP A 214 11.72 4.79 -11.12
CA TRP A 214 12.21 3.60 -11.83
C TRP A 214 11.27 3.21 -12.98
N ASP A 215 9.98 3.03 -12.70
CA ASP A 215 9.01 2.63 -13.70
C ASP A 215 8.87 3.65 -14.84
N VAL A 216 8.87 4.95 -14.50
CA VAL A 216 8.85 6.02 -15.50
C VAL A 216 10.08 5.98 -16.39
N LEU A 217 11.25 5.76 -15.82
CA LEU A 217 12.50 5.74 -16.57
C LEU A 217 12.61 4.47 -17.44
N VAL A 218 12.31 3.31 -16.90
CA VAL A 218 12.31 2.05 -17.65
C VAL A 218 11.25 2.05 -18.73
N SER A 219 10.03 2.52 -18.43
CA SER A 219 8.94 2.62 -19.41
C SER A 219 9.23 3.65 -20.50
N SER A 220 9.98 4.70 -20.22
CA SER A 220 10.37 5.69 -21.23
C SER A 220 11.33 5.11 -22.27
N GLU A 221 12.18 4.16 -21.88
CA GLU A 221 13.07 3.44 -22.79
C GLU A 221 12.31 2.38 -23.60
N ALA A 222 11.40 1.62 -22.97
CA ALA A 222 10.65 0.54 -23.60
C ALA A 222 9.54 1.01 -24.56
N GLY A 223 9.19 2.30 -24.51
CA GLY A 223 8.09 2.83 -25.36
C GLY A 223 6.70 2.46 -24.90
N ASP A 224 6.52 1.63 -23.85
CA ASP A 224 5.26 1.12 -23.38
C ASP A 224 4.83 1.72 -22.04
N GLU A 225 3.53 1.70 -21.84
CA GLU A 225 2.75 1.93 -20.62
C GLU A 225 2.58 3.35 -20.06
N ILE A 226 1.39 3.57 -19.53
CA ILE A 226 0.90 4.72 -18.71
C ILE A 226 1.20 6.09 -19.35
N LYS A 227 1.06 6.20 -20.66
CA LYS A 227 1.39 7.40 -21.43
C LYS A 227 0.17 8.17 -21.86
N ASN A 228 -1.00 7.74 -21.37
CA ASN A 228 -2.27 8.20 -21.86
C ASN A 228 -2.88 9.21 -20.87
N PRO A 229 -3.39 10.36 -21.34
CA PRO A 229 -4.20 11.26 -20.52
C PRO A 229 -5.36 10.57 -19.78
N VAL A 230 -5.88 9.47 -20.34
CA VAL A 230 -6.91 8.65 -19.72
C VAL A 230 -6.41 8.04 -18.40
N SER A 231 -5.19 7.51 -18.36
CA SER A 231 -4.60 6.96 -17.12
C SER A 231 -4.46 8.02 -16.03
N PHE A 232 -4.10 9.25 -16.40
CA PHE A 232 -4.07 10.38 -15.47
C PHE A 232 -5.48 10.73 -14.96
N GLY A 233 -6.47 10.77 -15.85
CA GLY A 233 -7.88 10.98 -15.49
C GLY A 233 -8.40 9.89 -14.53
N ILE A 234 -8.10 8.63 -14.80
CA ILE A 234 -8.43 7.49 -13.93
C ILE A 234 -7.78 7.67 -12.55
N ALA A 235 -6.49 8.00 -12.50
CA ALA A 235 -5.78 8.24 -11.25
C ALA A 235 -6.44 9.34 -10.41
N LEU A 236 -6.80 10.46 -11.03
CA LEU A 236 -7.52 11.53 -10.35
C LEU A 236 -8.88 11.08 -9.82
N VAL A 237 -9.67 10.35 -10.60
CA VAL A 237 -10.98 9.83 -10.19
C VAL A 237 -10.83 8.93 -8.97
N ILE A 238 -9.88 7.99 -8.97
CA ILE A 238 -9.63 7.09 -7.84
C ILE A 238 -9.15 7.88 -6.61
N LEU A 239 -8.28 8.86 -6.80
CA LEU A 239 -7.81 9.73 -5.70
C LEU A 239 -8.98 10.50 -5.07
N PHE A 240 -9.80 11.16 -5.87
CA PHE A 240 -10.97 11.91 -5.39
C PHE A 240 -12.00 10.98 -4.73
N ALA A 241 -12.30 9.83 -5.33
CA ALA A 241 -13.19 8.84 -4.73
C ALA A 241 -12.67 8.36 -3.37
N SER A 242 -11.36 8.13 -3.25
CA SER A 242 -10.70 7.73 -2.00
C SER A 242 -10.80 8.82 -0.92
N VAL A 243 -10.53 10.07 -1.28
CA VAL A 243 -10.65 11.22 -0.37
C VAL A 243 -12.11 11.41 0.08
N ILE A 244 -13.06 11.40 -0.86
CA ILE A 244 -14.50 11.54 -0.56
C ILE A 244 -14.95 10.41 0.38
N TRP A 245 -14.56 9.16 0.10
CA TRP A 245 -14.88 8.02 0.96
C TRP A 245 -14.37 8.20 2.38
N VAL A 246 -13.10 8.55 2.56
CA VAL A 246 -12.50 8.75 3.89
C VAL A 246 -13.17 9.90 4.64
N LEU A 247 -13.44 11.02 3.96
CA LEU A 247 -14.13 12.17 4.56
C LEU A 247 -15.56 11.84 4.94
N PHE A 248 -16.31 11.16 4.07
CA PHE A 248 -17.69 10.70 4.35
C PHE A 248 -17.73 9.77 5.57
N ARG A 249 -16.82 8.81 5.67
CA ARG A 249 -16.72 7.90 6.82
C ARG A 249 -16.39 8.66 8.11
N LYS A 250 -15.46 9.62 8.06
CA LYS A 250 -15.13 10.47 9.19
C LYS A 250 -16.33 11.28 9.64
N TRP A 251 -17.04 11.91 8.73
CA TRP A 251 -18.25 12.70 9.03
C TRP A 251 -19.34 11.83 9.65
N ARG A 252 -19.66 10.69 9.07
CA ARG A 252 -20.66 9.74 9.61
C ARG A 252 -20.32 9.30 11.02
N ARG A 253 -19.04 9.07 11.32
CA ARG A 253 -18.59 8.69 12.66
C ARG A 253 -18.80 9.83 13.66
N SER A 254 -18.49 11.07 13.30
CA SER A 254 -18.70 12.26 14.15
C SER A 254 -20.19 12.46 14.46
N SER A 255 -21.05 12.32 13.45
CA SER A 255 -22.51 12.46 13.61
C SER A 255 -23.11 11.40 14.54
N ASN A 256 -22.61 10.17 14.51
CA ASN A 256 -23.06 9.11 15.41
C ASN A 256 -22.64 9.36 16.87
N VAL A 257 -21.47 9.94 17.10
CA VAL A 257 -21.00 10.31 18.45
C VAL A 257 -21.88 11.41 19.04
N VAL A 258 -22.21 12.44 18.26
CA VAL A 258 -23.11 13.52 18.71
C VAL A 258 -24.49 12.98 19.08
N LYS A 259 -25.10 12.16 18.21
CA LYS A 259 -26.41 11.55 18.50
C LYS A 259 -26.43 10.72 19.78
N ASN A 260 -25.35 9.96 20.05
CA ASN A 260 -25.25 9.17 21.28
C ASN A 260 -25.09 10.03 22.53
N ILE A 261 -24.43 11.20 22.43
CA ILE A 261 -24.32 12.16 23.54
C ILE A 261 -25.71 12.76 23.83
N ASP A 262 -26.41 13.21 22.79
CA ASP A 262 -27.73 13.83 22.93
C ASP A 262 -28.76 12.85 23.53
N SER A 263 -28.74 11.59 23.10
CA SER A 263 -29.64 10.58 23.66
C SER A 263 -29.33 10.25 25.12
N ASN A 264 -28.06 10.26 25.52
CA ASN A 264 -27.67 10.02 26.91
C ASN A 264 -28.04 11.21 27.82
N LEU A 265 -27.94 12.46 27.33
CA LEU A 265 -28.34 13.65 28.06
C LEU A 265 -29.86 13.73 28.22
N GLY A 266 -30.64 13.37 27.20
CA GLY A 266 -32.09 13.28 27.28
C GLY A 266 -32.57 12.30 28.35
N ASN A 267 -31.99 11.09 28.35
CA ASN A 267 -32.32 10.07 29.38
C ASN A 267 -31.87 10.42 30.79
N ALA A 268 -30.92 11.34 30.97
CA ALA A 268 -30.47 11.81 32.29
C ALA A 268 -31.38 12.92 32.86
N GLN A 269 -32.11 13.65 32.01
CA GLN A 269 -33.06 14.67 32.43
C GLN A 269 -34.47 14.10 32.81
N GLU A 270 -34.78 12.89 32.36
CA GLU A 270 -36.03 12.20 32.67
C GLU A 270 -35.99 11.36 33.98
N ARG A 271 -34.86 11.31 34.65
CA ARG A 271 -34.67 10.66 35.97
C ARG A 271 -34.51 11.66 37.07
#